data_2b0174eabe625ba41e00a532407a3570
#
_entry.id   2b0174eabe625ba41e00a532407a3570
#
_cell.length_a   1.000
_cell.length_b   1.000
_cell.length_c   1.000
_cell.angle_alpha   90.00
_cell.angle_beta   90.00
_cell.angle_gamma   90.00
#
_symmetry.space_group_name_H-M   'P 1'
#
loop_
_entity.id
_entity.type
_entity.pdbx_description
1 polymer ?
#
loop_
_entity_poly.entity_id
_entity_poly.type
_entity_poly.pdbx_seq_one_letter_code
_entity_poly.pdbx_strand_id
1 'polypeptide(L)'
;MQEKATLKRYGIFLVGVLICAMGIAFLSRSALGTSPLSSVSFVLYLATDVSAGLYTFACNMLFLAVDVILTRRFGWMQWLQIPATFVFSLCIDLWLAVIPTQLNGPLSLKVLYLILGCPIMALGITLEVLANVTILPGEGIVKTLAAKGGWEFGNVKVAFDCTLTAIASIIAFLTFGRLNGVGIGTLVSALAVGQLVKLYSRCIKRSAARRAGGGAVQ
;
A
#
# COMPACT_ATOMS: atom_id res chain seq x y z
N MET A 1 -4.77 -23.77 -21.35
CA MET A 1 -4.67 -22.31 -21.55
C MET A 1 -5.06 -21.50 -20.30
N GLN A 2 -6.08 -21.87 -19.55
CA GLN A 2 -6.51 -21.20 -18.30
C GLN A 2 -5.42 -21.21 -17.20
N GLU A 3 -4.72 -22.32 -17.02
CA GLU A 3 -3.69 -22.49 -15.99
C GLU A 3 -2.49 -21.53 -16.17
N LYS A 4 -2.00 -21.37 -17.40
CA LYS A 4 -0.93 -20.42 -17.73
C LYS A 4 -1.37 -18.94 -17.52
N ALA A 5 -2.64 -18.63 -17.77
CA ALA A 5 -3.18 -17.31 -17.52
C ALA A 5 -3.26 -17.02 -16.00
N THR A 6 -3.58 -18.04 -15.20
CA THR A 6 -3.63 -17.94 -13.74
C THR A 6 -2.22 -17.72 -13.16
N LEU A 7 -1.23 -18.50 -13.55
CA LEU A 7 0.17 -18.38 -13.10
C LEU A 7 0.74 -16.99 -13.43
N LYS A 8 0.46 -16.48 -14.63
CA LYS A 8 0.87 -15.12 -15.03
C LYS A 8 0.27 -14.04 -14.13
N ARG A 9 -1.00 -14.18 -13.72
CA ARG A 9 -1.67 -13.23 -12.82
C ARG A 9 -1.03 -13.23 -11.42
N TYR A 10 -0.71 -14.40 -10.87
CA TYR A 10 0.02 -14.51 -9.60
C TYR A 10 1.41 -13.89 -9.68
N GLY A 11 2.13 -14.11 -10.79
CA GLY A 11 3.43 -13.48 -11.04
C GLY A 11 3.34 -11.94 -11.08
N ILE A 12 2.34 -11.38 -11.78
CA ILE A 12 2.11 -9.92 -11.83
C ILE A 12 1.76 -9.40 -10.43
N PHE A 13 0.95 -10.14 -9.66
CA PHE A 13 0.60 -9.76 -8.29
C PHE A 13 1.84 -9.69 -7.39
N LEU A 14 2.69 -10.73 -7.39
CA LEU A 14 3.92 -10.75 -6.61
C LEU A 14 4.90 -9.63 -6.97
N VAL A 15 5.06 -9.34 -8.26
CA VAL A 15 5.86 -8.21 -8.73
C VAL A 15 5.23 -6.89 -8.25
N GLY A 16 3.91 -6.76 -8.30
CA GLY A 16 3.18 -5.61 -7.75
C GLY A 16 3.45 -5.39 -6.27
N VAL A 17 3.34 -6.45 -5.47
CA VAL A 17 3.62 -6.45 -4.03
C VAL A 17 5.07 -6.01 -3.73
N LEU A 18 6.06 -6.55 -4.47
CA LEU A 18 7.48 -6.18 -4.31
C LEU A 18 7.72 -4.70 -4.63
N ILE A 19 7.15 -4.20 -5.72
CA ILE A 19 7.27 -2.80 -6.15
C ILE A 19 6.52 -1.87 -5.18
N CYS A 20 5.34 -2.26 -4.70
CA CYS A 20 4.57 -1.49 -3.72
C CYS A 20 5.36 -1.33 -2.42
N ALA A 21 5.91 -2.43 -1.88
CA ALA A 21 6.76 -2.42 -0.70
C ALA A 21 7.99 -1.52 -0.87
N MET A 22 8.62 -1.53 -2.05
CA MET A 22 9.74 -0.63 -2.38
C MET A 22 9.31 0.85 -2.32
N GLY A 23 8.16 1.19 -2.89
CA GLY A 23 7.62 2.55 -2.83
C GLY A 23 7.36 3.01 -1.41
N ILE A 24 6.77 2.15 -0.56
CA ILE A 24 6.55 2.43 0.87
C ILE A 24 7.89 2.65 1.58
N ALA A 25 8.92 1.85 1.29
CA ALA A 25 10.23 2.01 1.90
C ALA A 25 10.89 3.33 1.50
N PHE A 26 10.80 3.77 0.25
CA PHE A 26 11.26 5.11 -0.17
C PHE A 26 10.53 6.22 0.60
N LEU A 27 9.22 6.16 0.71
CA LEU A 27 8.43 7.13 1.47
C LEU A 27 8.87 7.17 2.94
N SER A 28 8.96 6.01 3.58
CA SER A 28 9.37 5.88 4.99
C SER A 28 10.79 6.38 5.24
N ARG A 29 11.72 6.09 4.33
CA ARG A 29 13.13 6.52 4.41
C ARG A 29 13.35 7.99 4.04
N SER A 30 12.36 8.66 3.43
CA SER A 30 12.42 10.09 3.13
C SER A 30 12.47 10.97 4.39
N ALA A 31 12.04 10.44 5.54
CA ALA A 31 11.86 11.18 6.80
C ALA A 31 10.86 12.36 6.71
N LEU A 32 10.02 12.39 5.66
CA LEU A 32 8.91 13.34 5.51
C LEU A 32 7.56 12.73 5.87
N GLY A 33 7.54 11.43 6.12
CA GLY A 33 6.35 10.62 6.42
C GLY A 33 6.26 9.41 5.51
N THR A 34 5.31 8.53 5.78
CA THR A 34 5.05 7.30 5.00
C THR A 34 3.66 7.31 4.40
N SER A 35 3.20 6.20 3.80
CA SER A 35 1.82 6.10 3.34
C SER A 35 0.84 6.02 4.54
N PRO A 36 -0.39 6.55 4.43
CA PRO A 36 -1.37 6.50 5.52
C PRO A 36 -1.61 5.10 6.09
N LEU A 37 -1.79 4.09 5.21
CA LEU A 37 -2.00 2.69 5.61
C LEU A 37 -0.82 2.11 6.40
N SER A 38 0.40 2.55 6.10
CA SER A 38 1.62 2.08 6.79
C SER A 38 2.03 2.98 7.96
N SER A 39 1.32 4.09 8.20
CA SER A 39 1.73 5.09 9.18
C SER A 39 1.79 4.54 10.61
N VAL A 40 0.79 3.78 11.02
CA VAL A 40 0.74 3.17 12.36
C VAL A 40 1.88 2.17 12.53
N SER A 41 2.05 1.25 11.58
CA SER A 41 3.11 0.22 11.60
C SER A 41 4.49 0.86 11.63
N PHE A 42 4.69 1.92 10.84
CA PHE A 42 5.98 2.59 10.75
C PHE A 42 6.33 3.40 12.01
N VAL A 43 5.35 4.06 12.64
CA VAL A 43 5.56 4.76 13.92
C VAL A 43 5.89 3.76 15.02
N LEU A 44 5.22 2.62 15.10
CA LEU A 44 5.52 1.55 16.04
C LEU A 44 6.93 0.96 15.82
N TYR A 45 7.34 0.77 14.55
CA TYR A 45 8.71 0.38 14.21
C TYR A 45 9.75 1.39 14.71
N LEU A 46 9.50 2.69 14.57
CA LEU A 46 10.40 3.72 15.08
C LEU A 46 10.45 3.81 16.62
N ALA A 47 9.42 3.31 17.30
CA ALA A 47 9.24 3.35 18.75
C ALA A 47 9.83 2.12 19.47
N THR A 48 10.12 1.04 18.75
CA THR A 48 10.50 -0.25 19.31
C THR A 48 11.62 -0.90 18.49
N ASP A 49 12.18 -1.99 19.00
CA ASP A 49 13.18 -2.82 18.28
C ASP A 49 12.55 -3.89 17.37
N VAL A 50 11.25 -3.80 17.11
CA VAL A 50 10.50 -4.75 16.28
C VAL A 50 10.45 -4.26 14.83
N SER A 51 10.53 -5.18 13.85
CA SER A 51 10.58 -4.81 12.43
C SER A 51 9.31 -4.13 11.92
N ALA A 52 9.45 -3.27 10.91
CA ALA A 52 8.33 -2.60 10.26
C ALA A 52 7.40 -3.60 9.56
N GLY A 53 7.97 -4.65 8.99
CA GLY A 53 7.22 -5.73 8.35
C GLY A 53 6.34 -6.48 9.34
N LEU A 54 6.86 -6.81 10.55
CA LEU A 54 6.06 -7.49 11.56
C LEU A 54 4.87 -6.63 12.01
N TYR A 55 5.07 -5.34 12.25
CA TYR A 55 3.96 -4.43 12.54
C TYR A 55 2.99 -4.29 11.38
N THR A 56 3.50 -4.24 10.14
CA THR A 56 2.64 -4.21 8.95
C THR A 56 1.81 -5.49 8.83
N PHE A 57 2.41 -6.65 9.10
CA PHE A 57 1.68 -7.92 9.13
C PHE A 57 0.60 -7.90 10.20
N ALA A 58 0.93 -7.52 11.43
CA ALA A 58 -0.01 -7.47 12.55
C ALA A 58 -1.18 -6.50 12.28
N CYS A 59 -0.92 -5.29 11.78
CA CYS A 59 -1.97 -4.34 11.42
C CYS A 59 -2.88 -4.89 10.31
N ASN A 60 -2.31 -5.51 9.28
CA ASN A 60 -3.10 -6.12 8.22
C ASN A 60 -3.91 -7.33 8.70
N MET A 61 -3.38 -8.13 9.62
CA MET A 61 -4.16 -9.23 10.24
C MET A 61 -5.31 -8.68 11.09
N LEU A 62 -5.11 -7.55 11.79
CA LEU A 62 -6.19 -6.85 12.47
C LEU A 62 -7.27 -6.36 11.49
N PHE A 63 -6.87 -5.76 10.37
CA PHE A 63 -7.82 -5.33 9.33
C PHE A 63 -8.58 -6.51 8.73
N LEU A 64 -7.90 -7.63 8.48
CA LEU A 64 -8.53 -8.86 8.02
C LEU A 64 -9.53 -9.41 9.05
N ALA A 65 -9.16 -9.42 10.32
CA ALA A 65 -10.06 -9.88 11.39
C ALA A 65 -11.33 -9.01 11.46
N VAL A 66 -11.18 -7.68 11.39
CA VAL A 66 -12.32 -6.76 11.37
C VAL A 66 -13.17 -6.96 10.10
N ASP A 67 -12.55 -7.16 8.92
CA ASP A 67 -13.26 -7.46 7.67
C ASP A 67 -14.10 -8.73 7.79
N VAL A 68 -13.54 -9.80 8.35
CA VAL A 68 -14.22 -11.08 8.59
C VAL A 68 -15.38 -10.92 9.58
N ILE A 69 -15.19 -10.18 10.68
CA ILE A 69 -16.24 -9.89 11.66
C ILE A 69 -17.38 -9.11 11.01
N LEU A 70 -17.05 -8.10 10.21
CA LEU A 70 -18.02 -7.29 9.50
C LEU A 70 -18.81 -8.09 8.45
N THR A 71 -18.13 -8.90 7.65
CA THR A 71 -18.76 -9.68 6.57
C THR A 71 -19.43 -10.96 7.08
N ARG A 72 -19.04 -11.43 8.26
CA ARG A 72 -19.41 -12.74 8.83
C ARG A 72 -19.10 -13.90 7.86
N ARG A 73 -18.10 -13.74 7.01
CA ARG A 73 -17.66 -14.73 6.01
C ARG A 73 -16.16 -14.80 5.99
N PHE A 74 -15.63 -16.02 5.95
CA PHE A 74 -14.21 -16.29 5.75
C PHE A 74 -14.08 -17.18 4.51
N GLY A 75 -13.84 -16.56 3.36
CA GLY A 75 -13.78 -17.22 2.07
C GLY A 75 -12.35 -17.43 1.58
N TRP A 76 -12.21 -18.01 0.39
CA TRP A 76 -10.92 -18.26 -0.26
C TRP A 76 -10.07 -16.97 -0.43
N MET A 77 -10.71 -15.85 -0.67
CA MET A 77 -10.03 -14.57 -0.84
C MET A 77 -9.29 -14.15 0.44
N GLN A 78 -9.91 -14.31 1.61
CA GLN A 78 -9.31 -14.01 2.91
C GLN A 78 -8.16 -14.97 3.25
N TRP A 79 -8.29 -16.25 2.89
CA TRP A 79 -7.18 -17.21 3.03
C TRP A 79 -5.96 -16.78 2.22
N LEU A 80 -6.15 -16.29 1.00
CA LEU A 80 -5.06 -15.84 0.14
C LEU A 80 -4.42 -14.53 0.61
N GLN A 81 -5.16 -13.71 1.35
CA GLN A 81 -4.62 -12.47 1.93
C GLN A 81 -3.53 -12.72 2.97
N ILE A 82 -3.59 -13.82 3.72
CA ILE A 82 -2.61 -14.14 4.76
C ILE A 82 -1.20 -14.31 4.18
N PRO A 83 -0.94 -15.27 3.27
CA PRO A 83 0.39 -15.43 2.67
C PRO A 83 0.81 -14.21 1.84
N ALA A 84 -0.13 -13.54 1.16
CA ALA A 84 0.17 -12.33 0.40
C ALA A 84 0.68 -11.20 1.32
N THR A 85 0.03 -10.99 2.46
CA THR A 85 0.44 -10.00 3.46
C THR A 85 1.77 -10.39 4.11
N PHE A 86 2.01 -11.68 4.35
CA PHE A 86 3.29 -12.14 4.88
C PHE A 86 4.44 -11.80 3.92
N VAL A 87 4.30 -12.13 2.64
CA VAL A 87 5.30 -11.78 1.60
C VAL A 87 5.47 -10.26 1.51
N PHE A 88 4.38 -9.50 1.50
CA PHE A 88 4.43 -8.03 1.49
C PHE A 88 5.24 -7.46 2.66
N SER A 89 5.02 -7.99 3.86
CA SER A 89 5.70 -7.56 5.08
C SER A 89 7.20 -7.85 5.04
N LEU A 90 7.59 -9.02 4.54
CA LEU A 90 9.00 -9.37 4.32
C LEU A 90 9.65 -8.44 3.28
N CYS A 91 8.93 -8.10 2.21
CA CYS A 91 9.42 -7.16 1.20
C CYS A 91 9.64 -5.75 1.79
N ILE A 92 8.78 -5.30 2.71
CA ILE A 92 8.97 -4.01 3.41
C ILE A 92 10.27 -4.03 4.21
N ASP A 93 10.50 -5.07 5.03
CA ASP A 93 11.72 -5.18 5.83
C ASP A 93 12.97 -5.25 4.94
N LEU A 94 12.91 -6.03 3.84
CA LEU A 94 13.99 -6.11 2.87
C LEU A 94 14.35 -4.74 2.29
N TRP A 95 13.38 -3.99 1.81
CA TRP A 95 13.60 -2.68 1.21
C TRP A 95 14.05 -1.64 2.23
N LEU A 96 13.53 -1.69 3.46
CA LEU A 96 14.01 -0.84 4.55
C LEU A 96 15.46 -1.16 4.95
N ALA A 97 15.91 -2.40 4.81
CA ALA A 97 17.31 -2.76 5.05
C ALA A 97 18.24 -2.24 3.94
N VAL A 98 17.78 -2.23 2.69
CA VAL A 98 18.57 -1.83 1.52
C VAL A 98 18.59 -0.31 1.30
N ILE A 99 17.46 0.37 1.49
CA ILE A 99 17.31 1.81 1.21
C ILE A 99 17.79 2.62 2.43
N PRO A 100 18.83 3.46 2.29
CA PRO A 100 19.36 4.26 3.41
C PRO A 100 18.36 5.32 3.87
N THR A 101 18.30 5.56 5.18
CA THR A 101 17.46 6.61 5.74
C THR A 101 17.98 8.01 5.43
N GLN A 102 17.07 8.94 5.15
CA GLN A 102 17.39 10.36 4.94
C GLN A 102 17.12 11.23 6.18
N LEU A 103 17.05 10.64 7.37
CA LEU A 103 16.73 11.38 8.62
C LEU A 103 17.60 12.62 8.78
N ASN A 104 18.93 12.48 8.62
CA ASN A 104 19.91 13.56 8.70
C ASN A 104 20.36 14.07 7.31
N GLY A 105 19.71 13.62 6.24
CA GLY A 105 20.01 14.02 4.87
C GLY A 105 19.48 15.41 4.51
N PRO A 106 20.00 16.02 3.43
CA PRO A 106 19.51 17.30 2.94
C PRO A 106 18.05 17.19 2.46
N LEU A 107 17.30 18.29 2.53
CA LEU A 107 15.90 18.35 2.12
C LEU A 107 15.70 17.91 0.67
N SER A 108 16.64 18.18 -0.21
CA SER A 108 16.60 17.76 -1.61
C SER A 108 16.52 16.24 -1.77
N LEU A 109 17.29 15.46 -1.00
CA LEU A 109 17.22 14.01 -1.01
C LEU A 109 15.92 13.49 -0.38
N LYS A 110 15.43 14.12 0.68
CA LYS A 110 14.13 13.78 1.28
C LYS A 110 12.99 13.93 0.28
N VAL A 111 12.98 15.07 -0.44
CA VAL A 111 12.00 15.34 -1.49
C VAL A 111 12.17 14.39 -2.67
N LEU A 112 13.40 14.07 -3.07
CA LEU A 112 13.66 13.09 -4.12
C LEU A 112 13.08 11.71 -3.78
N TYR A 113 13.26 11.24 -2.53
CA TYR A 113 12.71 9.97 -2.06
C TYR A 113 11.18 9.98 -2.08
N LEU A 114 10.56 11.11 -1.72
CA LEU A 114 9.11 11.27 -1.79
C LEU A 114 8.61 11.23 -3.25
N ILE A 115 9.29 11.94 -4.16
CA ILE A 115 8.96 11.98 -5.60
C ILE A 115 9.14 10.61 -6.24
N LEU A 116 10.13 9.83 -5.86
CA LEU A 116 10.34 8.46 -6.36
C LEU A 116 9.36 7.47 -5.71
N GLY A 117 9.13 7.58 -4.42
CA GLY A 117 8.30 6.66 -3.66
C GLY A 117 6.85 6.62 -4.11
N CYS A 118 6.24 7.79 -4.38
CA CYS A 118 4.85 7.86 -4.81
C CYS A 118 4.58 7.14 -6.16
N PRO A 119 5.34 7.38 -7.25
CA PRO A 119 5.14 6.67 -8.51
C PRO A 119 5.44 5.17 -8.41
N ILE A 120 6.49 4.77 -7.68
CA ILE A 120 6.84 3.37 -7.49
C ILE A 120 5.72 2.64 -6.75
N MET A 121 5.23 3.20 -5.63
CA MET A 121 4.12 2.64 -4.88
C MET A 121 2.85 2.54 -5.74
N ALA A 122 2.52 3.60 -6.49
CA ALA A 122 1.35 3.63 -7.36
C ALA A 122 1.43 2.58 -8.48
N LEU A 123 2.63 2.33 -9.02
CA LEU A 123 2.85 1.28 -10.02
C LEU A 123 2.61 -0.10 -9.40
N GLY A 124 3.15 -0.36 -8.20
CA GLY A 124 2.92 -1.62 -7.46
C GLY A 124 1.44 -1.88 -7.25
N ILE A 125 0.71 -0.93 -6.67
CA ILE A 125 -0.75 -1.02 -6.46
C ILE A 125 -1.49 -1.26 -7.79
N THR A 126 -1.08 -0.57 -8.86
CA THR A 126 -1.72 -0.76 -10.17
C THR A 126 -1.55 -2.19 -10.69
N LEU A 127 -0.36 -2.79 -10.52
CA LEU A 127 -0.10 -4.18 -10.91
C LEU A 127 -0.91 -5.17 -10.06
N GLU A 128 -1.03 -4.94 -8.76
CA GLU A 128 -1.86 -5.76 -7.87
C GLU A 128 -3.34 -5.72 -8.30
N VAL A 129 -3.88 -4.54 -8.57
CA VAL A 129 -5.27 -4.35 -9.05
C VAL A 129 -5.49 -5.03 -10.40
N LEU A 130 -4.54 -4.90 -11.33
CA LEU A 130 -4.63 -5.52 -12.66
C LEU A 130 -4.51 -7.05 -12.61
N ALA A 131 -3.71 -7.57 -11.71
CA ALA A 131 -3.59 -9.00 -11.48
C ALA A 131 -4.93 -9.61 -11.05
N ASN A 132 -5.74 -8.86 -10.29
CA ASN A 132 -7.06 -9.28 -9.80
C ASN A 132 -7.01 -10.70 -9.17
N VAL A 133 -6.00 -10.92 -8.32
CA VAL A 133 -5.78 -12.18 -7.57
C VAL A 133 -6.40 -12.07 -6.19
N THR A 134 -5.94 -11.10 -5.41
CA THR A 134 -6.49 -10.72 -4.11
C THR A 134 -6.25 -9.23 -3.88
N ILE A 135 -6.81 -8.70 -2.80
CA ILE A 135 -6.63 -7.31 -2.35
C ILE A 135 -6.00 -7.40 -0.95
N LEU A 136 -5.00 -6.58 -0.66
CA LEU A 136 -4.41 -6.53 0.68
C LEU A 136 -5.46 -6.13 1.73
N PRO A 137 -5.38 -6.64 2.97
CA PRO A 137 -6.41 -6.45 4.00
C PRO A 137 -6.75 -4.99 4.28
N GLY A 138 -5.75 -4.09 4.26
CA GLY A 138 -5.97 -2.65 4.48
C GLY A 138 -6.90 -2.00 3.46
N GLU A 139 -6.87 -2.44 2.19
CA GLU A 139 -7.81 -1.97 1.16
C GLU A 139 -9.10 -2.80 1.15
N GLY A 140 -9.02 -4.08 1.56
CA GLY A 140 -10.15 -4.97 1.70
C GLY A 140 -11.19 -4.42 2.67
N ILE A 141 -10.75 -4.02 3.87
CA ILE A 141 -11.64 -3.45 4.89
C ILE A 141 -12.31 -2.16 4.42
N VAL A 142 -11.60 -1.29 3.71
CA VAL A 142 -12.18 -0.06 3.14
C VAL A 142 -13.30 -0.39 2.15
N LYS A 143 -13.09 -1.40 1.30
CA LYS A 143 -14.09 -1.88 0.35
C LYS A 143 -15.32 -2.43 1.05
N THR A 144 -15.12 -3.21 2.10
CA THR A 144 -16.20 -3.77 2.92
C THR A 144 -17.02 -2.68 3.63
N LEU A 145 -16.35 -1.71 4.23
CA LEU A 145 -17.02 -0.57 4.89
C LEU A 145 -17.83 0.24 3.90
N ALA A 146 -17.27 0.53 2.72
CA ALA A 146 -17.96 1.25 1.65
C ALA A 146 -19.23 0.50 1.19
N ALA A 147 -19.11 -0.80 0.94
CA ALA A 147 -20.20 -1.63 0.50
C ALA A 147 -21.33 -1.74 1.56
N LYS A 148 -20.98 -1.89 2.84
CA LYS A 148 -21.96 -1.99 3.93
C LYS A 148 -22.67 -0.68 4.25
N GLY A 149 -21.93 0.43 4.21
CA GLY A 149 -22.46 1.76 4.48
C GLY A 149 -23.22 2.37 3.29
N GLY A 150 -23.14 1.76 2.10
CA GLY A 150 -23.66 2.36 0.88
C GLY A 150 -22.92 3.64 0.46
N TRP A 151 -21.66 3.78 0.91
CA TRP A 151 -20.86 4.97 0.67
C TRP A 151 -19.91 4.77 -0.52
N GLU A 152 -19.49 5.88 -1.12
CA GLU A 152 -18.48 5.86 -2.16
C GLU A 152 -17.12 5.41 -1.60
N PHE A 153 -16.47 4.44 -2.26
CA PHE A 153 -15.17 3.90 -1.85
C PHE A 153 -14.12 4.98 -1.59
N GLY A 154 -14.08 6.02 -2.44
CA GLY A 154 -13.12 7.12 -2.31
C GLY A 154 -13.28 7.88 -0.99
N ASN A 155 -14.51 8.17 -0.57
CA ASN A 155 -14.79 8.90 0.66
C ASN A 155 -14.42 8.06 1.90
N VAL A 156 -14.76 6.77 1.87
CA VAL A 156 -14.39 5.83 2.96
C VAL A 156 -12.88 5.66 3.04
N LYS A 157 -12.19 5.58 1.89
CA LYS A 157 -10.73 5.50 1.84
C LYS A 157 -10.08 6.73 2.49
N VAL A 158 -10.52 7.93 2.14
CA VAL A 158 -10.01 9.16 2.73
C VAL A 158 -10.26 9.19 4.24
N ALA A 159 -11.46 8.86 4.69
CA ALA A 159 -11.78 8.83 6.12
C ALA A 159 -10.92 7.80 6.87
N PHE A 160 -10.72 6.62 6.31
CA PHE A 160 -9.88 5.56 6.87
C PHE A 160 -8.41 5.98 6.95
N ASP A 161 -7.86 6.55 5.88
CA ASP A 161 -6.49 7.04 5.81
C ASP A 161 -6.25 8.20 6.81
N CYS A 162 -7.21 9.13 6.94
CA CYS A 162 -7.16 10.19 7.96
C CYS A 162 -7.18 9.61 9.38
N THR A 163 -8.01 8.60 9.63
CA THR A 163 -8.09 7.94 10.94
C THR A 163 -6.76 7.27 11.30
N LEU A 164 -6.18 6.49 10.37
CA LEU A 164 -4.88 5.85 10.61
C LEU A 164 -3.76 6.87 10.81
N THR A 165 -3.75 7.95 10.02
CA THR A 165 -2.78 9.03 10.16
C THR A 165 -2.93 9.75 11.51
N ALA A 166 -4.16 9.97 11.98
CA ALA A 166 -4.42 10.57 13.29
C ALA A 166 -3.94 9.65 14.42
N ILE A 167 -4.26 8.35 14.37
CA ILE A 167 -3.79 7.35 15.33
C ILE A 167 -2.25 7.32 15.36
N ALA A 168 -1.61 7.25 14.20
CA ALA A 168 -0.16 7.25 14.09
C ALA A 168 0.46 8.56 14.65
N SER A 169 -0.18 9.70 14.40
CA SER A 169 0.26 11.00 14.94
C SER A 169 0.17 11.06 16.46
N ILE A 170 -0.91 10.53 17.05
CA ILE A 170 -1.08 10.44 18.51
C ILE A 170 0.01 9.54 19.10
N ILE A 171 0.22 8.34 18.53
CA ILE A 171 1.27 7.43 19.00
C ILE A 171 2.65 8.10 18.90
N ALA A 172 2.96 8.73 17.75
CA ALA A 172 4.23 9.42 17.57
C ALA A 172 4.44 10.53 18.58
N PHE A 173 3.41 11.34 18.87
CA PHE A 173 3.50 12.43 19.83
C PHE A 173 3.69 11.92 21.25
N LEU A 174 2.96 10.88 21.66
CA LEU A 174 3.08 10.26 23.00
C LEU A 174 4.44 9.59 23.20
N THR A 175 5.02 9.00 22.15
CA THR A 175 6.29 8.26 22.25
C THR A 175 7.51 9.16 22.11
N PHE A 176 7.48 10.12 21.18
CA PHE A 176 8.65 10.94 20.81
C PHE A 176 8.55 12.40 21.21
N GLY A 177 7.40 12.86 21.72
CA GLY A 177 7.12 14.29 21.98
C GLY A 177 7.04 15.14 20.70
N ARG A 178 7.08 14.52 19.52
CA ARG A 178 7.04 15.16 18.20
C ARG A 178 6.46 14.22 17.16
N LEU A 179 6.03 14.75 16.03
CA LEU A 179 5.62 13.93 14.88
C LEU A 179 6.88 13.27 14.27
N ASN A 180 6.97 11.94 14.36
CA ASN A 180 8.04 11.14 13.77
C ASN A 180 7.39 9.97 13.00
N GLY A 181 7.78 9.78 11.75
CA GLY A 181 7.16 8.78 10.87
C GLY A 181 5.88 9.25 10.17
N VAL A 182 5.26 10.34 10.62
CA VAL A 182 4.09 10.98 10.01
C VAL A 182 4.45 12.43 9.72
N GLY A 183 4.04 12.97 8.57
CA GLY A 183 4.34 14.34 8.20
C GLY A 183 3.72 14.76 6.86
N ILE A 184 4.26 15.83 6.27
CA ILE A 184 3.79 16.37 4.97
C ILE A 184 3.86 15.29 3.89
N GLY A 185 4.86 14.42 3.91
CA GLY A 185 4.99 13.30 2.97
C GLY A 185 3.81 12.33 3.03
N THR A 186 3.21 12.11 4.20
CA THR A 186 2.01 11.27 4.36
C THR A 186 0.80 11.88 3.65
N LEU A 187 0.61 13.20 3.77
CA LEU A 187 -0.48 13.90 3.06
C LEU A 187 -0.26 13.90 1.55
N VAL A 188 0.97 14.19 1.11
CA VAL A 188 1.33 14.17 -0.31
C VAL A 188 1.14 12.77 -0.89
N SER A 189 1.59 11.72 -0.21
CA SER A 189 1.43 10.34 -0.69
C SER A 189 -0.05 9.93 -0.76
N ALA A 190 -0.88 10.32 0.20
CA ALA A 190 -2.33 10.06 0.19
C ALA A 190 -3.01 10.59 -1.09
N LEU A 191 -2.65 11.80 -1.49
CA LEU A 191 -3.22 12.46 -2.67
C LEU A 191 -2.57 11.97 -3.97
N ALA A 192 -1.23 11.96 -4.02
CA ALA A 192 -0.47 11.65 -5.23
C ALA A 192 -0.62 10.21 -5.69
N VAL A 193 -0.50 9.24 -4.75
CA VAL A 193 -0.56 7.80 -5.09
C VAL A 193 -1.92 7.46 -5.70
N GLY A 194 -3.02 7.95 -5.14
CA GLY A 194 -4.36 7.71 -5.69
C GLY A 194 -4.54 8.23 -7.12
N GLN A 195 -4.00 9.42 -7.43
CA GLN A 195 -4.07 9.99 -8.79
C GLN A 195 -3.16 9.22 -9.77
N LEU A 196 -1.97 8.84 -9.33
CA LEU A 196 -1.03 8.06 -10.14
C LEU A 196 -1.58 6.66 -10.46
N VAL A 197 -2.22 5.99 -9.52
CA VAL A 197 -2.90 4.69 -9.76
C VAL A 197 -3.99 4.84 -10.82
N LYS A 198 -4.81 5.90 -10.75
CA LYS A 198 -5.82 6.18 -11.78
C LYS A 198 -5.18 6.41 -13.15
N LEU A 199 -4.09 7.16 -13.21
CA LEU A 199 -3.35 7.45 -14.44
C LEU A 199 -2.77 6.17 -15.04
N TYR A 200 -2.03 5.39 -14.27
CA TYR A 200 -1.42 4.13 -14.72
C TYR A 200 -2.46 3.12 -15.19
N SER A 201 -3.55 2.95 -14.43
CA SER A 201 -4.65 2.06 -14.82
C SER A 201 -5.29 2.47 -16.15
N ARG A 202 -5.46 3.78 -16.41
CA ARG A 202 -5.97 4.29 -17.70
C ARG A 202 -4.99 4.04 -18.83
N CYS A 203 -3.69 4.29 -18.62
CA CYS A 203 -2.65 4.07 -19.63
C CYS A 203 -2.57 2.59 -20.04
N ILE A 204 -2.58 1.68 -19.06
CA ILE A 204 -2.48 0.24 -19.33
C ILE A 204 -3.74 -0.26 -20.05
N LYS A 205 -4.95 0.16 -19.63
CA LYS A 205 -6.20 -0.20 -20.30
C LYS A 205 -6.24 0.30 -21.75
N ARG A 206 -5.78 1.53 -22.01
CA ARG A 206 -5.68 2.09 -23.36
C ARG A 206 -4.68 1.32 -24.25
N SER A 207 -3.53 0.96 -23.71
CA SER A 207 -2.51 0.18 -24.43
C SER A 207 -3.01 -1.23 -24.75
N ALA A 208 -3.74 -1.88 -23.85
CA ALA A 208 -4.35 -3.18 -24.06
C ALA A 208 -5.44 -3.12 -25.15
N ALA A 209 -6.29 -2.09 -25.14
CA ALA A 209 -7.32 -1.88 -26.17
C ALA A 209 -6.73 -1.64 -27.55
N ARG A 210 -5.64 -0.87 -27.65
CA ARG A 210 -4.94 -0.63 -28.94
C ARG A 210 -4.33 -1.92 -29.51
N ARG A 211 -3.77 -2.80 -28.66
CA ARG A 211 -3.23 -4.09 -29.10
C ARG A 211 -4.32 -5.07 -29.54
N ALA A 212 -5.49 -5.03 -28.91
CA ALA A 212 -6.65 -5.85 -29.31
C ALA A 212 -7.30 -5.36 -30.60
N GLY A 213 -7.36 -4.04 -30.84
CA GLY A 213 -7.91 -3.45 -32.07
C GLY A 213 -6.98 -3.46 -33.27
N GLY A 214 -5.65 -3.51 -33.07
CA GLY A 214 -4.66 -3.60 -34.15
C GLY A 214 -4.48 -5.00 -34.76
N GLY A 215 -5.06 -6.04 -34.16
CA GLY A 215 -5.03 -7.42 -34.67
C GLY A 215 -6.20 -7.78 -35.61
N ALA A 216 -7.11 -6.84 -35.90
CA ALA A 216 -8.29 -7.06 -36.73
C ALA A 216 -8.16 -6.49 -38.14
N VAL A 217 -6.98 -6.02 -38.55
CA VAL A 217 -6.68 -5.51 -39.88
C VAL A 217 -5.41 -6.19 -40.40
N GLN A 218 -5.50 -7.45 -40.74
CA GLN A 218 -4.63 -8.17 -41.71
C GLN A 218 -5.42 -9.34 -42.32
#